data_772fd92a58d8ec7c3c8ac78a0e0b31f5
#
_entry.id   772fd92a58d8ec7c3c8ac78a0e0b31f5
#
_cell.length_a   1.000
_cell.length_b   1.000
_cell.length_c   1.000
_cell.angle_alpha   90.00
_cell.angle_beta   90.00
_cell.angle_gamma   90.00
#
_symmetry.space_group_name_H-M   'P 1'
#
loop_
_entity.id
_entity.type
_entity.pdbx_description
1 polymer ?
#
loop_
_entity_poly.entity_id
_entity_poly.type
_entity_poly.pdbx_seq_one_letter_code
_entity_poly.pdbx_strand_id
1 'polypeptide(L)'
;MIRLRALLLKEFIQMRRDRLTFGMMIGIPIIQLLLFGFAINTDVKHLPTVVFDQSLSPESRDLLDSFSASGYFDINYIAGSFKEVNTRIDNGDAKVGVVFPPDFAEHIRSGRSGSVQVIVDATDSMAASSAISTAMTIGQLRSQNIMIKRLEAVVGRVTALPYDIRIRPW
;
A
#
# COMPACT_ATOMS: atom_id res chain seq x y z
N MET A 1 12.47 35.64 -40.05
CA MET A 1 11.28 34.80 -39.72
C MET A 1 10.71 34.06 -40.93
N ILE A 2 10.68 34.61 -42.12
CA ILE A 2 10.14 33.96 -43.34
C ILE A 2 10.89 32.67 -43.72
N ARG A 3 12.24 32.68 -43.65
CA ARG A 3 13.08 31.53 -43.98
C ARG A 3 12.87 30.31 -43.03
N LEU A 4 12.64 30.59 -41.73
CA LEU A 4 12.35 29.55 -40.75
C LEU A 4 10.99 28.87 -40.99
N ARG A 5 9.97 29.69 -41.30
CA ARG A 5 8.65 29.20 -41.69
C ARG A 5 8.67 28.34 -42.94
N ALA A 6 9.40 28.78 -43.97
CA ALA A 6 9.54 28.02 -45.20
C ALA A 6 10.26 26.68 -44.99
N LEU A 7 11.28 26.65 -44.09
CA LEU A 7 11.99 25.42 -43.72
C LEU A 7 11.07 24.45 -42.97
N LEU A 8 10.33 24.95 -41.99
CA LEU A 8 9.39 24.11 -41.21
C LEU A 8 8.26 23.56 -42.10
N LEU A 9 7.73 24.36 -43.02
CA LEU A 9 6.72 23.90 -43.97
C LEU A 9 7.26 22.82 -44.92
N LYS A 10 8.49 22.97 -45.41
CA LYS A 10 9.15 22.00 -46.25
C LYS A 10 9.33 20.68 -45.49
N GLU A 11 9.87 20.74 -44.26
CA GLU A 11 10.08 19.55 -43.41
C GLU A 11 8.76 18.83 -43.07
N PHE A 12 7.69 19.61 -42.79
CA PHE A 12 6.37 19.05 -42.49
C PHE A 12 5.76 18.34 -43.72
N ILE A 13 5.91 18.90 -44.92
CA ILE A 13 5.41 18.29 -46.16
C ILE A 13 6.23 17.03 -46.48
N GLN A 14 7.56 17.08 -46.30
CA GLN A 14 8.45 15.95 -46.54
C GLN A 14 8.13 14.80 -45.59
N MET A 15 7.92 15.08 -44.30
CA MET A 15 7.54 14.13 -43.27
C MET A 15 6.19 13.45 -43.55
N ARG A 16 5.20 14.21 -44.03
CA ARG A 16 3.87 13.69 -44.44
C ARG A 16 3.96 12.79 -45.69
N ARG A 17 4.97 13.01 -46.55
CA ARG A 17 5.19 12.23 -47.77
C ARG A 17 5.90 10.90 -47.48
N ASP A 18 6.69 10.82 -46.40
CA ASP A 18 7.32 9.61 -45.92
C ASP A 18 6.37 8.89 -44.93
N ARG A 19 5.58 7.97 -45.48
CA ARG A 19 4.58 7.20 -44.72
C ARG A 19 5.17 6.37 -43.62
N LEU A 20 6.42 5.89 -43.79
CA LEU A 20 7.09 5.03 -42.80
C LEU A 20 7.53 5.85 -41.58
N THR A 21 8.20 6.99 -41.82
CA THR A 21 8.65 7.88 -40.74
C THR A 21 7.45 8.48 -39.99
N PHE A 22 6.38 8.88 -40.71
CA PHE A 22 5.15 9.38 -40.09
C PHE A 22 4.44 8.30 -39.26
N GLY A 23 4.39 7.07 -39.79
CA GLY A 23 3.81 5.93 -39.08
C GLY A 23 4.58 5.59 -37.79
N MET A 24 5.92 5.59 -37.83
CA MET A 24 6.73 5.37 -36.65
C MET A 24 6.62 6.51 -35.62
N MET A 25 6.60 7.75 -36.07
CA MET A 25 6.51 8.94 -35.21
C MET A 25 5.21 8.99 -34.39
N ILE A 26 4.11 8.47 -34.93
CA ILE A 26 2.83 8.36 -34.24
C ILE A 26 2.67 6.99 -33.58
N GLY A 27 3.08 5.94 -34.25
CA GLY A 27 2.90 4.56 -33.80
C GLY A 27 3.71 4.23 -32.54
N ILE A 28 4.97 4.70 -32.46
CA ILE A 28 5.81 4.42 -31.28
C ILE A 28 5.22 5.02 -29.98
N PRO A 29 4.79 6.31 -29.93
CA PRO A 29 4.14 6.85 -28.75
C PRO A 29 2.83 6.15 -28.41
N ILE A 30 2.04 5.73 -29.40
CA ILE A 30 0.79 4.99 -29.14
C ILE A 30 1.09 3.61 -28.55
N ILE A 31 2.07 2.89 -29.11
CA ILE A 31 2.51 1.59 -28.58
C ILE A 31 3.08 1.76 -27.16
N GLN A 32 3.88 2.80 -26.91
CA GLN A 32 4.37 3.10 -25.57
C GLN A 32 3.25 3.39 -24.59
N LEU A 33 2.26 4.21 -24.98
CA LEU A 33 1.09 4.48 -24.12
C LEU A 33 0.29 3.21 -23.83
N LEU A 34 0.11 2.33 -24.82
CA LEU A 34 -0.55 1.05 -24.61
C LEU A 34 0.26 0.13 -23.70
N LEU A 35 1.57 -0.01 -23.93
CA LEU A 35 2.45 -0.81 -23.11
C LEU A 35 2.50 -0.31 -21.68
N PHE A 36 2.72 0.99 -21.48
CA PHE A 36 2.78 1.57 -20.13
C PHE A 36 1.42 1.59 -19.45
N GLY A 37 0.34 1.86 -20.19
CA GLY A 37 -1.02 1.83 -19.64
C GLY A 37 -1.49 0.43 -19.23
N PHE A 38 -1.01 -0.62 -19.91
CA PHE A 38 -1.35 -2.02 -19.58
C PHE A 38 -0.35 -2.67 -18.61
N ALA A 39 0.95 -2.29 -18.70
CA ALA A 39 2.02 -2.90 -17.92
C ALA A 39 2.12 -2.33 -16.49
N ILE A 40 1.55 -1.16 -16.22
CA ILE A 40 1.60 -0.52 -14.91
C ILE A 40 0.38 -0.91 -14.06
N ASN A 41 0.11 -2.20 -13.96
CA ASN A 41 -0.68 -2.71 -12.85
C ASN A 41 0.29 -3.35 -11.84
N THR A 42 0.99 -2.49 -11.11
CA THR A 42 2.02 -2.85 -10.13
C THR A 42 1.44 -3.11 -8.73
N ASP A 43 0.13 -3.34 -8.64
CA ASP A 43 -0.52 -3.73 -7.40
C ASP A 43 -0.12 -5.16 -7.02
N VAL A 44 0.90 -5.26 -6.18
CA VAL A 44 1.31 -6.54 -5.60
C VAL A 44 0.30 -6.89 -4.51
N LYS A 45 -0.51 -7.91 -4.79
CA LYS A 45 -1.53 -8.47 -3.89
C LYS A 45 -1.08 -9.82 -3.32
N HIS A 46 -1.83 -10.34 -2.35
CA HIS A 46 -1.59 -11.66 -1.76
C HIS A 46 -0.19 -11.81 -1.15
N LEU A 47 0.23 -10.79 -0.39
CA LEU A 47 1.51 -10.83 0.30
C LEU A 47 1.46 -11.80 1.49
N PRO A 48 2.30 -12.86 1.52
CA PRO A 48 2.37 -13.77 2.64
C PRO A 48 2.69 -13.01 3.92
N THR A 49 1.82 -13.14 4.92
CA THR A 49 1.86 -12.32 6.14
C THR A 49 1.96 -13.21 7.37
N VAL A 50 2.86 -12.85 8.27
CA VAL A 50 2.99 -13.44 9.60
C VAL A 50 2.46 -12.47 10.64
N VAL A 51 1.68 -12.98 11.59
CA VAL A 51 1.05 -12.19 12.65
C VAL A 51 1.57 -12.63 14.01
N PHE A 52 1.94 -11.66 14.84
CA PHE A 52 2.21 -11.86 16.27
C PHE A 52 1.27 -10.97 17.09
N ASP A 53 0.19 -11.58 17.58
CA ASP A 53 -0.82 -10.88 18.36
C ASP A 53 -0.65 -11.19 19.85
N GLN A 54 -0.11 -10.22 20.61
CA GLN A 54 0.01 -10.31 22.08
C GLN A 54 -1.25 -9.79 22.77
N SER A 55 -2.08 -9.02 22.09
CA SER A 55 -3.31 -8.47 22.65
C SER A 55 -4.41 -9.51 22.77
N LEU A 56 -4.47 -10.47 21.84
CA LEU A 56 -5.46 -11.54 21.73
C LEU A 56 -6.90 -11.03 21.90
N SER A 57 -7.18 -9.82 21.45
CA SER A 57 -8.39 -9.07 21.70
C SER A 57 -9.36 -9.07 20.51
N PRO A 58 -10.64 -8.76 20.73
CA PRO A 58 -11.56 -8.51 19.61
C PRO A 58 -11.08 -7.39 18.68
N GLU A 59 -10.47 -6.34 19.23
CA GLU A 59 -9.98 -5.18 18.49
C GLU A 59 -8.80 -5.54 17.55
N SER A 60 -7.89 -6.42 18.00
CA SER A 60 -6.80 -6.91 17.14
C SER A 60 -7.34 -7.79 16.02
N ARG A 61 -8.30 -8.68 16.31
CA ARG A 61 -8.95 -9.52 15.30
C ARG A 61 -9.69 -8.69 14.26
N ASP A 62 -10.48 -7.71 14.69
CA ASP A 62 -11.18 -6.78 13.79
C ASP A 62 -10.25 -6.08 12.81
N LEU A 63 -9.06 -5.69 13.26
CA LEU A 63 -8.06 -5.08 12.39
C LEU A 63 -7.43 -6.12 11.47
N LEU A 64 -7.10 -7.33 11.96
CA LEU A 64 -6.61 -8.44 11.15
C LEU A 64 -7.59 -8.86 10.05
N ASP A 65 -8.88 -8.92 10.37
CA ASP A 65 -9.92 -9.20 9.39
C ASP A 65 -9.94 -8.14 8.28
N SER A 66 -9.65 -6.87 8.63
CA SER A 66 -9.54 -5.80 7.63
C SER A 66 -8.31 -5.95 6.75
N PHE A 67 -7.18 -6.41 7.30
CA PHE A 67 -5.98 -6.74 6.53
C PHE A 67 -6.28 -7.87 5.54
N SER A 68 -6.86 -8.96 6.01
CA SER A 68 -7.21 -10.11 5.17
C SER A 68 -8.26 -9.74 4.11
N ALA A 69 -9.31 -9.02 4.48
CA ALA A 69 -10.37 -8.60 3.56
C ALA A 69 -9.92 -7.63 2.49
N SER A 70 -8.76 -6.97 2.67
CA SER A 70 -8.19 -6.07 1.67
C SER A 70 -7.72 -6.79 0.40
N GLY A 71 -7.45 -8.11 0.46
CA GLY A 71 -6.87 -8.90 -0.61
C GLY A 71 -5.39 -8.62 -0.90
N TYR A 72 -4.74 -7.78 -0.07
CA TYR A 72 -3.31 -7.50 -0.17
C TYR A 72 -2.47 -8.37 0.77
N PHE A 73 -3.04 -8.85 1.87
CA PHE A 73 -2.35 -9.59 2.91
C PHE A 73 -2.97 -10.97 3.08
N ASP A 74 -2.18 -12.00 2.83
CA ASP A 74 -2.55 -13.39 3.12
C ASP A 74 -1.95 -13.79 4.47
N ILE A 75 -2.79 -13.91 5.49
CA ILE A 75 -2.35 -14.29 6.84
C ILE A 75 -2.11 -15.80 6.86
N ASN A 76 -0.87 -16.22 6.59
CA ASN A 76 -0.49 -17.62 6.49
C ASN A 76 0.12 -18.17 7.77
N TYR A 77 0.69 -17.29 8.61
CA TYR A 77 1.43 -17.70 9.79
C TYR A 77 1.03 -16.90 11.02
N ILE A 78 0.91 -17.59 12.14
CA ILE A 78 0.75 -16.99 13.47
C ILE A 78 2.01 -17.31 14.26
N ALA A 79 2.75 -16.29 14.66
CA ALA A 79 3.99 -16.42 15.41
C ALA A 79 3.75 -16.36 16.92
N GLY A 80 4.50 -17.13 17.65
CA GLY A 80 4.50 -17.11 19.12
C GLY A 80 5.48 -16.10 19.73
N SER A 81 6.34 -15.48 18.90
CA SER A 81 7.33 -14.51 19.35
C SER A 81 7.75 -13.55 18.25
N PHE A 82 8.25 -12.37 18.64
CA PHE A 82 8.82 -11.39 17.71
C PHE A 82 10.01 -11.95 16.91
N LYS A 83 10.81 -12.82 17.54
CA LYS A 83 11.92 -13.48 16.88
C LYS A 83 11.44 -14.38 15.73
N GLU A 84 10.34 -15.07 15.92
CA GLU A 84 9.75 -15.92 14.88
C GLU A 84 9.26 -15.09 13.69
N VAL A 85 8.66 -13.91 13.93
CA VAL A 85 8.28 -12.99 12.86
C VAL A 85 9.49 -12.64 12.00
N ASN A 86 10.59 -12.22 12.64
CA ASN A 86 11.82 -11.88 11.92
C ASN A 86 12.37 -13.09 11.14
N THR A 87 12.40 -14.27 11.77
CA THR A 87 12.89 -15.48 11.10
C THR A 87 12.07 -15.85 9.87
N ARG A 88 10.73 -15.66 9.90
CA ARG A 88 9.86 -15.92 8.75
C ARG A 88 10.10 -14.94 7.62
N ILE A 89 10.38 -13.67 7.93
CA ILE A 89 10.71 -12.65 6.94
C ILE A 89 12.10 -12.93 6.36
N ASP A 90 13.10 -13.19 7.19
CA ASP A 90 14.48 -13.46 6.76
C ASP A 90 14.57 -14.70 5.85
N ASN A 91 13.76 -15.73 6.13
CA ASN A 91 13.69 -16.94 5.31
C ASN A 91 12.88 -16.73 4.01
N GLY A 92 12.18 -15.60 3.87
CA GLY A 92 11.31 -15.35 2.71
C GLY A 92 9.96 -16.06 2.77
N ASP A 93 9.61 -16.71 3.90
CA ASP A 93 8.32 -17.36 4.12
C ASP A 93 7.18 -16.34 4.21
N ALA A 94 7.47 -15.15 4.73
CA ALA A 94 6.55 -14.02 4.81
C ALA A 94 7.20 -12.75 4.24
N LYS A 95 6.40 -11.91 3.62
CA LYS A 95 6.81 -10.59 3.12
C LYS A 95 6.40 -9.46 4.07
N VAL A 96 5.42 -9.73 4.92
CA VAL A 96 4.89 -8.76 5.89
C VAL A 96 4.75 -9.41 7.25
N GLY A 97 5.16 -8.69 8.30
CA GLY A 97 4.91 -9.04 9.69
C GLY A 97 3.99 -8.01 10.34
N VAL A 98 2.96 -8.46 11.03
CA VAL A 98 2.05 -7.59 11.79
C VAL A 98 2.15 -7.95 13.26
N VAL A 99 2.53 -6.97 14.09
CA VAL A 99 2.75 -7.19 15.54
C VAL A 99 1.82 -6.29 16.33
N PHE A 100 0.98 -6.91 17.16
CA PHE A 100 0.12 -6.22 18.10
C PHE A 100 0.73 -6.28 19.49
N PRO A 101 0.96 -5.15 20.16
CA PRO A 101 1.42 -5.13 21.53
C PRO A 101 0.30 -5.54 22.51
N PRO A 102 0.65 -5.98 23.75
CA PRO A 102 -0.34 -6.47 24.72
C PRO A 102 -1.33 -5.40 25.18
N ASP A 103 -0.94 -4.14 25.16
CA ASP A 103 -1.73 -2.97 25.57
C ASP A 103 -2.61 -2.36 24.46
N PHE A 104 -2.60 -2.96 23.26
CA PHE A 104 -3.33 -2.46 22.09
C PHE A 104 -4.81 -2.21 22.37
N ALA A 105 -5.51 -3.24 22.89
CA ALA A 105 -6.95 -3.14 23.15
C ALA A 105 -7.28 -2.14 24.27
N GLU A 106 -6.42 -2.08 25.30
CA GLU A 106 -6.59 -1.12 26.40
C GLU A 106 -6.52 0.32 25.89
N HIS A 107 -5.54 0.62 25.02
CA HIS A 107 -5.42 1.93 24.39
C HIS A 107 -6.66 2.30 23.58
N ILE A 108 -7.14 1.36 22.73
CA ILE A 108 -8.34 1.60 21.95
C ILE A 108 -9.55 1.87 22.84
N ARG A 109 -9.78 1.04 23.88
CA ARG A 109 -10.96 1.20 24.78
C ARG A 109 -10.89 2.45 25.63
N SER A 110 -9.69 2.87 26.04
CA SER A 110 -9.48 4.09 26.84
C SER A 110 -9.49 5.38 26.02
N GLY A 111 -9.75 5.31 24.71
CA GLY A 111 -9.75 6.48 23.84
C GLY A 111 -8.37 6.95 23.39
N ARG A 112 -7.32 6.23 23.75
CA ARG A 112 -5.95 6.46 23.29
C ARG A 112 -5.71 5.82 21.94
N SER A 113 -4.58 6.14 21.29
CA SER A 113 -4.14 5.49 20.05
C SER A 113 -3.53 4.12 20.37
N GLY A 114 -4.08 3.06 19.79
CA GLY A 114 -3.42 1.75 19.75
C GLY A 114 -2.41 1.71 18.60
N SER A 115 -1.16 1.35 18.89
CA SER A 115 -0.12 1.21 17.85
C SER A 115 0.01 -0.23 17.42
N VAL A 116 0.15 -0.45 16.11
CA VAL A 116 0.46 -1.75 15.50
C VAL A 116 1.75 -1.58 14.70
N GLN A 117 2.68 -2.50 14.88
CA GLN A 117 3.92 -2.50 14.11
C GLN A 117 3.72 -3.36 12.86
N VAL A 118 4.00 -2.77 11.69
CA VAL A 118 4.05 -3.48 10.42
C VAL A 118 5.50 -3.52 9.96
N ILE A 119 6.03 -4.72 9.78
CA ILE A 119 7.39 -5.01 9.32
C ILE A 119 7.26 -5.48 7.88
N VAL A 120 8.08 -4.96 6.99
CA VAL A 120 7.99 -5.27 5.56
C VAL A 120 9.37 -5.65 5.04
N ASP A 121 9.44 -6.75 4.28
CA ASP A 121 10.63 -7.13 3.52
C ASP A 121 10.88 -6.08 2.42
N ALA A 122 11.95 -5.30 2.58
CA ALA A 122 12.32 -4.23 1.66
C ALA A 122 13.11 -4.72 0.43
N THR A 123 13.35 -6.02 0.29
CA THR A 123 14.08 -6.60 -0.84
C THR A 123 13.34 -6.36 -2.16
N ASP A 124 12.00 -6.41 -2.12
CA ASP A 124 11.13 -6.02 -3.22
C ASP A 124 10.47 -4.67 -2.91
N SER A 125 10.98 -3.61 -3.52
CA SER A 125 10.52 -2.24 -3.26
C SER A 125 9.06 -1.99 -3.68
N MET A 126 8.54 -2.73 -4.66
CA MET A 126 7.16 -2.58 -5.12
C MET A 126 6.19 -3.25 -4.13
N ALA A 127 6.50 -4.48 -3.72
CA ALA A 127 5.76 -5.20 -2.70
C ALA A 127 5.76 -4.41 -1.38
N ALA A 128 6.92 -3.90 -0.98
CA ALA A 128 7.06 -3.08 0.23
C ALA A 128 6.20 -1.82 0.17
N SER A 129 6.26 -1.05 -0.92
CA SER A 129 5.46 0.17 -1.08
C SER A 129 3.96 -0.11 -1.09
N SER A 130 3.52 -1.19 -1.74
CA SER A 130 2.13 -1.64 -1.76
C SER A 130 1.65 -2.04 -0.36
N ALA A 131 2.45 -2.83 0.37
CA ALA A 131 2.15 -3.23 1.74
C ALA A 131 2.02 -2.03 2.68
N ILE A 132 2.98 -1.10 2.62
CA ILE A 132 3.01 0.10 3.46
C ILE A 132 1.78 0.98 3.21
N SER A 133 1.52 1.33 1.96
CA SER A 133 0.41 2.22 1.60
C SER A 133 -0.94 1.61 1.96
N THR A 134 -1.11 0.30 1.73
CA THR A 134 -2.33 -0.41 2.07
C THR A 134 -2.53 -0.51 3.58
N ALA A 135 -1.48 -0.87 4.34
CA ALA A 135 -1.55 -0.93 5.80
C ALA A 135 -1.94 0.43 6.42
N MET A 136 -1.35 1.53 5.93
CA MET A 136 -1.71 2.88 6.35
C MET A 136 -3.16 3.20 6.04
N THR A 137 -3.63 2.87 4.84
CA THR A 137 -5.02 3.11 4.41
C THR A 137 -6.01 2.35 5.28
N ILE A 138 -5.75 1.07 5.56
CA ILE A 138 -6.58 0.24 6.44
C ILE A 138 -6.63 0.86 7.84
N GLY A 139 -5.49 1.23 8.42
CA GLY A 139 -5.41 1.86 9.72
C GLY A 139 -6.19 3.17 9.78
N GLN A 140 -6.09 4.01 8.75
CA GLN A 140 -6.81 5.27 8.67
C GLN A 140 -8.33 5.07 8.56
N LEU A 141 -8.78 4.15 7.70
CA LEU A 141 -10.21 3.83 7.55
C LEU A 141 -10.81 3.29 8.84
N ARG A 142 -10.10 2.37 9.51
CA ARG A 142 -10.54 1.83 10.81
C ARG A 142 -10.56 2.90 11.89
N SER A 143 -9.57 3.79 11.93
CA SER A 143 -9.54 4.92 12.83
C SER A 143 -10.74 5.83 12.66
N GLN A 144 -11.08 6.18 11.42
CA GLN A 144 -12.25 7.01 11.10
C GLN A 144 -13.54 6.33 11.54
N ASN A 145 -13.72 5.03 11.28
CA ASN A 145 -14.90 4.28 11.68
C ASN A 145 -15.07 4.25 13.20
N ILE A 146 -13.99 4.07 13.96
CA ILE A 146 -14.04 4.10 15.43
C ILE A 146 -14.37 5.50 15.94
N MET A 147 -13.79 6.54 15.31
CA MET A 147 -14.12 7.93 15.63
C MET A 147 -15.60 8.25 15.42
N ILE A 148 -16.15 7.83 14.26
CA ILE A 148 -17.58 8.04 13.95
C ILE A 148 -18.45 7.34 15.01
N LYS A 149 -18.19 6.06 15.31
CA LYS A 149 -18.91 5.31 16.35
C LYS A 149 -18.82 5.97 17.74
N ARG A 150 -17.66 6.54 18.08
CA ARG A 150 -17.50 7.27 19.35
C ARG A 150 -18.23 8.59 19.35
N LEU A 151 -18.26 9.33 18.25
CA LEU A 151 -19.05 10.56 18.12
C LEU A 151 -20.54 10.29 18.20
N GLU A 152 -21.02 9.22 17.59
CA GLU A 152 -22.41 8.77 17.68
C GLU A 152 -22.80 8.36 19.11
N ALA A 153 -21.88 7.74 19.85
CA ALA A 153 -22.11 7.28 21.22
C ALA A 153 -22.01 8.39 22.27
N VAL A 154 -21.20 9.42 22.03
CA VAL A 154 -20.94 10.50 22.99
C VAL A 154 -20.70 11.81 22.23
N VAL A 155 -21.60 12.74 22.31
CA VAL A 155 -21.37 14.14 21.88
C VAL A 155 -20.34 14.76 22.82
N GLY A 156 -19.07 14.46 22.62
CA GLY A 156 -17.98 15.02 23.39
C GLY A 156 -16.62 14.35 23.11
N ARG A 157 -15.62 15.15 22.93
CA ARG A 157 -14.14 14.92 22.89
C ARG A 157 -13.63 13.61 22.30
N VAL A 158 -13.33 13.64 21.01
CA VAL A 158 -12.36 12.72 20.37
C VAL A 158 -11.00 13.41 20.37
N THR A 159 -10.02 12.83 21.07
CA THR A 159 -8.72 13.46 21.30
C THR A 159 -7.56 12.82 20.53
N ALA A 160 -7.72 11.61 19.96
CA ALA A 160 -6.64 10.94 19.22
C ALA A 160 -7.19 9.96 18.16
N LEU A 161 -6.45 9.74 17.11
CA LEU A 161 -6.70 8.67 16.14
C LEU A 161 -6.59 7.30 16.83
N PRO A 162 -7.57 6.38 16.64
CA PRO A 162 -7.58 5.09 17.34
C PRO A 162 -6.43 4.15 16.98
N TYR A 163 -5.87 4.28 15.78
CA TYR A 163 -4.77 3.43 15.31
C TYR A 163 -3.56 4.28 14.90
N ASP A 164 -2.37 3.89 15.39
CA ASP A 164 -1.06 4.38 14.95
C ASP A 164 -0.31 3.16 14.35
N ILE A 165 -0.15 3.15 13.03
CA ILE A 165 0.57 2.09 12.31
C ILE A 165 2.03 2.53 12.17
N ARG A 166 2.91 1.89 12.92
CA ARG A 166 4.36 2.12 12.84
C ARG A 166 4.99 1.11 11.90
N ILE A 167 5.55 1.64 10.82
CA ILE A 167 6.23 0.86 9.79
C ILE A 167 7.71 0.82 10.10
N ARG A 168 8.27 -0.38 10.10
CA ARG A 168 9.71 -0.61 10.19
C ARG A 168 10.16 -1.35 8.93
N PRO A 169 10.83 -0.68 7.99
CA PRO A 169 11.51 -1.36 6.88
C PRO A 169 12.65 -2.22 7.46
N TRP A 170 12.77 -3.41 6.97
CA TRP A 170 13.82 -4.37 7.33
C TRP A 170 14.95 -4.35 6.31
#